data_a760028f34590a875b54f59831ea3196
#
_entry.id   a760028f34590a875b54f59831ea3196
#
_cell.length_a   1.000
_cell.length_b   1.000
_cell.length_c   1.000
_cell.angle_alpha   90.00
_cell.angle_beta   90.00
_cell.angle_gamma   90.00
#
_symmetry.space_group_name_H-M   'P 1'
#
loop_
_entity.id
_entity.type
_entity.pdbx_description
1 polymer ?
#
loop_
_entity_poly.entity_id
_entity_poly.type
_entity_poly.pdbx_seq_one_letter_code
_entity_poly.pdbx_strand_id
1 'polypeptide(L)'
;MLKIRVKFGKYGSMKFLGHLDVMRYFQKALRRAQIDMSYSAGFSPHMIMSFASPLGLGLTSDGEYMDIEVQSFPGSAEMKDRLNAVMAEGIDVKSVRVLPEKAKGAMSIVAAADYRITIRDGHEKPEAIFGNLAQTLETFRSQPSVLVTKKTKKSEAEVDLLPMIYELRPDETCDDAIFMRLASGSVQNLKPELVMEALYHSLGLEPAAFDFQIHRYELYAETEEGSKNWIALEDMGEDQ
;
A
#
# COMPACT_ATOMS: atom_id res chain seq x y z
N MET A 1 -14.86 10.83 21.58
CA MET A 1 -14.21 9.76 20.81
C MET A 1 -13.25 10.41 19.83
N LEU A 2 -12.01 9.97 19.81
CA LEU A 2 -11.00 10.49 18.90
C LEU A 2 -10.77 9.48 17.76
N LYS A 3 -10.59 10.00 16.55
CA LYS A 3 -10.17 9.20 15.39
C LYS A 3 -8.65 9.26 15.27
N ILE A 4 -8.04 8.12 15.22
CA ILE A 4 -6.58 7.96 15.18
C ILE A 4 -6.21 7.20 13.90
N ARG A 5 -5.23 7.70 13.19
CA ARG A 5 -4.58 7.00 12.07
C ARG A 5 -3.24 6.45 12.52
N VAL A 6 -3.06 5.17 12.33
CA VAL A 6 -1.82 4.46 12.66
C VAL A 6 -1.15 4.03 11.35
N LYS A 7 0.08 4.49 11.13
CA LYS A 7 0.96 4.00 10.07
C LYS A 7 1.79 2.85 10.59
N PHE A 8 1.92 1.78 9.82
CA PHE A 8 2.73 0.64 10.20
C PHE A 8 3.42 -0.01 9.01
N GLY A 9 4.54 -0.67 9.28
CA GLY A 9 5.27 -1.49 8.33
C GLY A 9 4.89 -2.96 8.43
N LYS A 10 5.11 -3.72 7.33
CA LYS A 10 4.88 -5.16 7.24
C LYS A 10 6.02 -5.83 6.47
N TYR A 11 6.79 -6.70 7.14
CA TYR A 11 8.01 -7.28 6.60
C TYR A 11 8.18 -8.76 6.96
N GLY A 12 9.30 -9.31 6.52
CA GLY A 12 9.74 -10.66 6.89
C GLY A 12 8.67 -11.73 6.66
N SER A 13 8.46 -12.59 7.63
CA SER A 13 7.44 -13.65 7.57
C SER A 13 6.01 -13.10 7.61
N MET A 14 5.81 -11.89 8.15
CA MET A 14 4.50 -11.26 8.22
C MET A 14 3.92 -10.91 6.84
N LYS A 15 4.75 -10.82 5.79
CA LYS A 15 4.27 -10.65 4.40
C LYS A 15 3.30 -11.74 3.94
N PHE A 16 3.33 -12.92 4.56
CA PHE A 16 2.44 -14.03 4.25
C PHE A 16 1.11 -14.03 5.01
N LEU A 17 0.87 -13.03 5.87
CA LEU A 17 -0.44 -12.83 6.50
C LEU A 17 -1.40 -12.13 5.55
N GLY A 18 -2.59 -12.74 5.37
CA GLY A 18 -3.69 -12.13 4.65
C GLY A 18 -4.37 -11.01 5.44
N HIS A 19 -5.20 -10.21 4.77
CA HIS A 19 -5.86 -9.07 5.38
C HIS A 19 -6.66 -9.42 6.65
N LEU A 20 -7.42 -10.50 6.64
CA LEU A 20 -8.21 -10.92 7.80
C LEU A 20 -7.34 -11.32 8.99
N ASP A 21 -6.17 -11.91 8.74
CA ASP A 21 -5.24 -12.29 9.80
C ASP A 21 -4.52 -11.07 10.36
N VAL A 22 -4.15 -10.10 9.52
CA VAL A 22 -3.62 -8.81 9.96
C VAL A 22 -4.64 -8.06 10.82
N MET A 23 -5.90 -8.05 10.42
CA MET A 23 -6.98 -7.45 11.21
C MET A 23 -7.11 -8.11 12.59
N ARG A 24 -7.16 -9.45 12.64
CA ARG A 24 -7.21 -10.21 13.91
C ARG A 24 -5.97 -10.00 14.76
N TYR A 25 -4.82 -9.89 14.13
CA TYR A 25 -3.56 -9.59 14.80
C TYR A 25 -3.62 -8.23 15.52
N PHE A 26 -4.04 -7.17 14.80
CA PHE A 26 -4.16 -5.83 15.39
C PHE A 26 -5.24 -5.76 16.49
N GLN A 27 -6.36 -6.45 16.36
CA GLN A 27 -7.35 -6.54 17.43
C GLN A 27 -6.77 -7.11 18.73
N LYS A 28 -5.88 -8.10 18.62
CA LYS A 28 -5.19 -8.69 19.79
C LYS A 28 -4.09 -7.74 20.29
N ALA A 29 -3.34 -7.09 19.40
CA ALA A 29 -2.26 -6.17 19.76
C ALA A 29 -2.82 -4.94 20.50
N LEU A 30 -3.90 -4.33 20.00
CA LEU A 30 -4.58 -3.19 20.64
C LEU A 30 -5.04 -3.53 22.08
N ARG A 31 -5.57 -4.75 22.29
CA ARG A 31 -5.94 -5.20 23.66
C ARG A 31 -4.71 -5.38 24.55
N ARG A 32 -3.61 -6.00 24.06
CA ARG A 32 -2.37 -6.19 24.84
C ARG A 32 -1.71 -4.87 25.19
N ALA A 33 -1.75 -3.89 24.26
CA ALA A 33 -1.25 -2.54 24.47
C ALA A 33 -2.16 -1.68 25.37
N GLN A 34 -3.28 -2.25 25.82
CA GLN A 34 -4.29 -1.54 26.66
C GLN A 34 -4.76 -0.24 26.03
N ILE A 35 -4.99 -0.25 24.72
CA ILE A 35 -5.59 0.88 24.01
C ILE A 35 -7.11 0.87 24.25
N ASP A 36 -7.62 1.97 24.75
CA ASP A 36 -9.04 2.14 25.11
C ASP A 36 -9.90 2.35 23.86
N MET A 37 -10.20 1.24 23.19
CA MET A 37 -10.90 1.20 21.91
C MET A 37 -12.40 1.53 22.04
N SER A 38 -12.93 2.26 21.05
CA SER A 38 -14.37 2.36 20.85
C SER A 38 -14.93 1.12 20.16
N TYR A 39 -16.17 0.79 20.49
CA TYR A 39 -16.89 -0.37 19.92
C TYR A 39 -18.15 0.08 19.21
N SER A 40 -18.53 -0.67 18.17
CA SER A 40 -19.79 -0.46 17.48
C SER A 40 -20.99 -0.71 18.40
N ALA A 41 -22.10 -0.02 18.12
CA ALA A 41 -23.36 -0.28 18.79
C ALA A 41 -24.01 -1.60 18.28
N GLY A 42 -24.94 -2.16 19.08
CA GLY A 42 -25.75 -3.32 18.68
C GLY A 42 -25.40 -4.60 19.44
N PHE A 43 -25.96 -5.72 19.00
CA PHE A 43 -25.89 -7.01 19.69
C PHE A 43 -24.53 -7.72 19.58
N SER A 44 -23.68 -7.33 18.66
CA SER A 44 -22.35 -7.92 18.45
C SER A 44 -21.28 -6.84 18.33
N PRO A 45 -20.92 -6.15 19.45
CA PRO A 45 -19.97 -5.06 19.42
C PRO A 45 -18.59 -5.51 18.92
N HIS A 46 -18.03 -4.76 17.98
CA HIS A 46 -16.68 -4.96 17.49
C HIS A 46 -15.87 -3.65 17.57
N MET A 47 -14.56 -3.78 17.68
CA MET A 47 -13.65 -2.62 17.67
C MET A 47 -13.88 -1.81 16.39
N ILE A 48 -14.02 -0.48 16.55
CA ILE A 48 -14.11 0.42 15.40
C ILE A 48 -12.70 0.60 14.85
N MET A 49 -12.41 -0.15 13.78
CA MET A 49 -11.13 -0.12 13.07
C MET A 49 -11.32 -0.44 11.60
N SER A 50 -10.56 0.21 10.74
CA SER A 50 -10.57 -0.02 9.29
C SER A 50 -9.17 0.18 8.71
N PHE A 51 -8.82 -0.59 7.67
CA PHE A 51 -7.54 -0.46 6.96
C PHE A 51 -7.73 0.35 5.68
N ALA A 52 -6.71 1.10 5.29
CA ALA A 52 -6.74 1.97 4.12
C ALA A 52 -6.86 1.16 2.82
N SER A 53 -5.90 0.28 2.58
CA SER A 53 -5.86 -0.58 1.39
C SER A 53 -5.16 -1.89 1.75
N PRO A 54 -5.83 -3.05 1.63
CA PRO A 54 -5.20 -4.33 1.92
C PRO A 54 -3.94 -4.56 1.08
N LEU A 55 -2.85 -4.98 1.72
CA LEU A 55 -1.63 -5.39 1.05
C LEU A 55 -1.77 -6.85 0.58
N GLY A 56 -1.35 -7.13 -0.65
CA GLY A 56 -1.31 -8.48 -1.21
C GLY A 56 -0.43 -9.43 -0.40
N LEU A 57 -0.66 -10.74 -0.52
CA LEU A 57 0.20 -11.77 0.06
C LEU A 57 1.57 -11.75 -0.60
N GLY A 58 2.62 -11.91 0.19
CA GLY A 58 4.00 -11.92 -0.29
C GLY A 58 4.64 -10.53 -0.45
N LEU A 59 3.83 -9.45 -0.33
CA LEU A 59 4.32 -8.07 -0.41
C LEU A 59 4.76 -7.57 0.96
N THR A 60 5.79 -6.71 0.95
CA THR A 60 6.25 -5.95 2.11
C THR A 60 5.83 -4.49 1.99
N SER A 61 5.82 -3.75 3.11
CA SER A 61 5.42 -2.34 3.09
C SER A 61 6.00 -1.55 4.25
N ASP A 62 6.30 -0.27 3.99
CA ASP A 62 6.57 0.78 4.98
C ASP A 62 5.35 1.65 5.28
N GLY A 63 4.35 1.66 4.38
CA GLY A 63 3.23 2.59 4.38
C GLY A 63 1.86 1.90 4.38
N GLU A 64 1.58 1.10 5.43
CA GLU A 64 0.25 0.59 5.70
C GLU A 64 -0.46 1.49 6.71
N TYR A 65 -1.78 1.63 6.55
CA TYR A 65 -2.57 2.48 7.44
C TYR A 65 -3.80 1.78 7.98
N MET A 66 -4.08 2.04 9.25
CA MET A 66 -5.34 1.69 9.88
C MET A 66 -5.90 2.90 10.63
N ASP A 67 -7.19 3.17 10.44
CA ASP A 67 -7.94 4.13 11.23
C ASP A 67 -8.66 3.41 12.35
N ILE A 68 -8.57 3.94 13.57
CA ILE A 68 -9.23 3.43 14.77
C ILE A 68 -9.95 4.53 15.51
N GLU A 69 -10.96 4.17 16.30
CA GLU A 69 -11.59 5.10 17.25
C GLU A 69 -11.27 4.69 18.69
N VAL A 70 -10.88 5.67 19.51
CA VAL A 70 -10.51 5.47 20.92
C VAL A 70 -11.35 6.35 21.86
N GLN A 71 -11.57 5.84 23.08
CA GLN A 71 -12.27 6.56 24.14
C GLN A 71 -11.34 7.53 24.85
N SER A 72 -10.09 7.11 25.11
CA SER A 72 -9.04 7.91 25.71
C SER A 72 -7.76 7.82 24.88
N PHE A 73 -6.93 8.86 24.93
CA PHE A 73 -5.73 8.98 24.13
C PHE A 73 -4.57 9.48 25.00
N PRO A 74 -3.49 8.69 25.12
CA PRO A 74 -2.36 9.05 25.98
C PRO A 74 -1.35 9.99 25.31
N GLY A 75 -1.53 10.30 24.03
CA GLY A 75 -0.58 10.99 23.16
C GLY A 75 0.01 10.08 22.10
N SER A 76 0.43 10.67 20.98
CA SER A 76 0.93 9.94 19.80
C SER A 76 2.17 9.09 20.12
N ALA A 77 3.14 9.67 20.81
CA ALA A 77 4.39 8.99 21.17
C ALA A 77 4.13 7.80 22.10
N GLU A 78 3.38 8.02 23.19
CA GLU A 78 3.09 6.96 24.16
C GLU A 78 2.27 5.83 23.52
N MET A 79 1.27 6.15 22.71
CA MET A 79 0.48 5.14 22.01
C MET A 79 1.31 4.32 21.04
N LYS A 80 2.21 4.96 20.28
CA LYS A 80 3.18 4.28 19.41
C LYS A 80 4.06 3.31 20.18
N ASP A 81 4.63 3.76 21.30
CA ASP A 81 5.52 2.93 22.14
C ASP A 81 4.78 1.74 22.74
N ARG A 82 3.57 1.93 23.27
CA ARG A 82 2.72 0.85 23.79
C ARG A 82 2.39 -0.19 22.71
N LEU A 83 2.10 0.25 21.49
CA LEU A 83 1.84 -0.64 20.36
C LEU A 83 3.10 -1.42 20.01
N ASN A 84 4.24 -0.76 19.81
CA ASN A 84 5.50 -1.41 19.45
C ASN A 84 5.99 -2.41 20.49
N ALA A 85 5.74 -2.14 21.79
CA ALA A 85 6.09 -3.07 22.86
C ALA A 85 5.39 -4.45 22.78
N VAL A 86 4.29 -4.55 22.04
CA VAL A 86 3.51 -5.79 21.88
C VAL A 86 3.50 -6.32 20.45
N MET A 87 4.18 -5.65 19.50
CA MET A 87 4.26 -6.12 18.12
C MET A 87 5.16 -7.36 18.01
N ALA A 88 4.82 -8.24 17.08
CA ALA A 88 5.70 -9.32 16.66
C ALA A 88 6.72 -8.79 15.65
N GLU A 89 7.86 -9.47 15.55
CA GLU A 89 8.84 -9.21 14.50
C GLU A 89 8.19 -9.21 13.12
N GLY A 90 8.49 -8.17 12.33
CA GLY A 90 7.93 -7.97 10.99
C GLY A 90 6.67 -7.08 10.93
N ILE A 91 6.20 -6.56 12.07
CA ILE A 91 5.24 -5.45 12.13
C ILE A 91 5.82 -4.39 13.06
N ASP A 92 5.83 -3.14 12.63
CA ASP A 92 6.22 -1.99 13.45
C ASP A 92 5.31 -0.79 13.19
N VAL A 93 4.94 -0.09 14.24
CA VAL A 93 4.18 1.16 14.15
C VAL A 93 5.14 2.31 13.90
N LYS A 94 4.95 3.00 12.79
CA LYS A 94 5.81 4.13 12.34
C LYS A 94 5.34 5.45 12.95
N SER A 95 4.04 5.73 12.85
CA SER A 95 3.43 6.94 13.38
C SER A 95 2.01 6.72 13.87
N VAL A 96 1.57 7.61 14.75
CA VAL A 96 0.21 7.70 15.27
C VAL A 96 -0.23 9.15 15.14
N ARG A 97 -1.33 9.40 14.44
CA ARG A 97 -1.82 10.74 14.14
C ARG A 97 -3.27 10.90 14.59
N VAL A 98 -3.58 12.03 15.21
CA VAL A 98 -4.96 12.40 15.54
C VAL A 98 -5.59 13.02 14.30
N LEU A 99 -6.72 12.49 13.87
CA LEU A 99 -7.44 13.01 12.71
C LEU A 99 -8.45 14.09 13.14
N PRO A 100 -8.69 15.09 12.28
CA PRO A 100 -9.81 16.02 12.46
C PRO A 100 -11.14 15.26 12.60
N GLU A 101 -12.08 15.80 13.37
CA GLU A 101 -13.38 15.15 13.65
C GLU A 101 -14.12 14.74 12.38
N LYS A 102 -14.09 15.59 11.34
CA LYS A 102 -14.74 15.35 10.04
C LYS A 102 -13.88 14.63 9.03
N ALA A 103 -12.70 14.11 9.42
CA ALA A 103 -11.84 13.40 8.51
C ALA A 103 -12.55 12.16 7.91
N LYS A 104 -12.41 11.99 6.60
CA LYS A 104 -12.86 10.79 5.91
C LYS A 104 -11.93 9.63 6.27
N GLY A 105 -12.49 8.42 6.35
CA GLY A 105 -11.71 7.21 6.61
C GLY A 105 -10.70 6.93 5.48
N ALA A 106 -9.53 6.42 5.85
CA ALA A 106 -8.42 6.14 4.93
C ALA A 106 -8.87 5.32 3.72
N MET A 107 -9.66 4.28 3.92
CA MET A 107 -10.14 3.40 2.85
C MET A 107 -10.89 4.14 1.73
N SER A 108 -11.56 5.26 2.06
CA SER A 108 -12.37 6.02 1.09
C SER A 108 -11.58 7.09 0.34
N ILE A 109 -10.37 7.42 0.78
CA ILE A 109 -9.58 8.54 0.25
C ILE A 109 -8.27 8.09 -0.42
N VAL A 110 -7.86 6.84 -0.26
CA VAL A 110 -6.68 6.32 -0.99
C VAL A 110 -6.91 6.48 -2.49
N ALA A 111 -5.94 7.10 -3.16
CA ALA A 111 -5.97 7.37 -4.59
C ALA A 111 -4.68 6.93 -5.32
N ALA A 112 -3.55 6.89 -4.62
CA ALA A 112 -2.28 6.44 -5.19
C ALA A 112 -1.47 5.63 -4.17
N ALA A 113 -0.52 4.85 -4.69
CA ALA A 113 0.48 4.15 -3.89
C ALA A 113 1.82 4.10 -4.62
N ASP A 114 2.90 4.22 -3.84
CA ASP A 114 4.26 4.08 -4.30
C ASP A 114 4.79 2.68 -4.03
N TYR A 115 5.44 2.13 -5.05
CA TYR A 115 6.02 0.80 -5.00
C TYR A 115 7.47 0.78 -5.48
N ARG A 116 8.27 -0.10 -4.87
CA ARG A 116 9.53 -0.57 -5.42
C ARG A 116 9.37 -2.01 -5.87
N ILE A 117 9.85 -2.30 -7.06
CA ILE A 117 9.88 -3.65 -7.63
C ILE A 117 11.33 -4.03 -7.88
N THR A 118 11.72 -5.19 -7.38
CA THR A 118 12.99 -5.84 -7.67
C THR A 118 12.74 -7.23 -8.20
N ILE A 119 13.70 -7.77 -8.93
CA ILE A 119 13.72 -9.20 -9.26
C ILE A 119 14.13 -9.96 -8.00
N ARG A 120 13.44 -11.03 -7.71
CA ARG A 120 13.69 -11.87 -6.53
C ARG A 120 15.04 -12.57 -6.66
N ASP A 121 15.75 -12.73 -5.56
CA ASP A 121 17.01 -13.46 -5.50
C ASP A 121 16.89 -14.85 -6.13
N GLY A 122 17.84 -15.19 -6.98
CA GLY A 122 17.88 -16.46 -7.73
C GLY A 122 17.05 -16.48 -9.02
N HIS A 123 16.34 -15.39 -9.36
CA HIS A 123 15.65 -15.22 -10.62
C HIS A 123 16.49 -14.40 -11.61
N GLU A 124 16.28 -14.62 -12.90
CA GLU A 124 17.02 -13.94 -13.96
C GLU A 124 16.56 -12.49 -14.10
N LYS A 125 17.52 -11.56 -14.23
CA LYS A 125 17.26 -10.16 -14.62
C LYS A 125 17.45 -10.04 -16.13
N PRO A 126 16.37 -9.85 -16.92
CA PRO A 126 16.51 -9.74 -18.36
C PRO A 126 17.33 -8.50 -18.75
N GLU A 127 18.38 -8.71 -19.52
CA GLU A 127 19.25 -7.64 -20.03
C GLU A 127 18.46 -6.62 -20.87
N ALA A 128 17.43 -7.08 -21.59
CA ALA A 128 16.54 -6.23 -22.38
C ALA A 128 15.78 -5.19 -21.54
N ILE A 129 15.61 -5.43 -20.25
CA ILE A 129 14.97 -4.48 -19.31
C ILE A 129 16.04 -3.73 -18.54
N PHE A 130 16.94 -4.46 -17.88
CA PHE A 130 17.85 -3.92 -16.88
C PHE A 130 19.18 -3.40 -17.46
N GLY A 131 19.55 -3.75 -18.70
CA GLY A 131 20.76 -3.25 -19.37
C GLY A 131 20.74 -1.74 -19.61
N ASN A 132 19.56 -1.15 -19.83
CA ASN A 132 19.34 0.30 -19.83
C ASN A 132 17.94 0.62 -19.28
N LEU A 133 17.78 0.43 -17.97
CA LEU A 133 16.48 0.51 -17.31
C LEU A 133 15.75 1.83 -17.56
N ALA A 134 16.45 2.96 -17.47
CA ALA A 134 15.82 4.28 -17.65
C ALA A 134 15.21 4.42 -19.05
N GLN A 135 15.96 4.06 -20.10
CA GLN A 135 15.48 4.12 -21.48
C GLN A 135 14.33 3.15 -21.74
N THR A 136 14.40 1.94 -21.17
CA THR A 136 13.34 0.93 -21.31
C THR A 136 12.03 1.42 -20.71
N LEU A 137 12.05 1.98 -19.49
CA LEU A 137 10.85 2.51 -18.82
C LEU A 137 10.30 3.74 -19.55
N GLU A 138 11.15 4.63 -20.06
CA GLU A 138 10.73 5.79 -20.86
C GLU A 138 10.06 5.33 -22.15
N THR A 139 10.65 4.37 -22.86
CA THR A 139 10.07 3.79 -24.09
C THR A 139 8.71 3.17 -23.81
N PHE A 140 8.57 2.41 -22.73
CA PHE A 140 7.31 1.81 -22.32
C PHE A 140 6.23 2.87 -22.04
N ARG A 141 6.57 3.94 -21.31
CA ARG A 141 5.63 5.05 -21.00
C ARG A 141 5.24 5.89 -22.20
N SER A 142 6.11 5.95 -23.21
CA SER A 142 5.89 6.77 -24.41
C SER A 142 4.99 6.10 -25.47
N GLN A 143 4.52 4.89 -25.21
CA GLN A 143 3.57 4.21 -26.08
C GLN A 143 2.23 4.96 -26.10
N PRO A 144 1.48 4.91 -27.20
CA PRO A 144 0.16 5.56 -27.30
C PRO A 144 -0.88 4.93 -26.36
N SER A 145 -0.75 3.65 -26.06
CA SER A 145 -1.54 2.88 -25.10
C SER A 145 -0.83 1.59 -24.73
N VAL A 146 -1.12 1.07 -23.54
CA VAL A 146 -0.70 -0.25 -23.06
C VAL A 146 -1.96 -1.01 -22.64
N LEU A 147 -2.54 -1.71 -23.60
CA LEU A 147 -3.80 -2.44 -23.41
C LEU A 147 -3.53 -3.82 -22.80
N VAL A 148 -4.23 -4.13 -21.72
CA VAL A 148 -4.24 -5.45 -21.10
C VAL A 148 -5.67 -5.96 -20.94
N THR A 149 -5.85 -7.24 -21.14
CA THR A 149 -7.16 -7.89 -20.93
C THR A 149 -7.33 -8.20 -19.45
N LYS A 150 -8.18 -7.46 -18.76
CA LYS A 150 -8.54 -7.73 -17.38
C LYS A 150 -9.74 -8.68 -17.32
N LYS A 151 -9.50 -9.91 -16.88
CA LYS A 151 -10.56 -10.91 -16.69
C LYS A 151 -11.20 -10.72 -15.31
N THR A 152 -12.50 -10.54 -15.30
CA THR A 152 -13.33 -10.60 -14.09
C THR A 152 -14.19 -11.86 -14.12
N LYS A 153 -14.81 -12.24 -13.00
CA LYS A 153 -15.73 -13.42 -12.98
C LYS A 153 -16.90 -13.31 -13.95
N LYS A 154 -17.21 -12.13 -14.51
CA LYS A 154 -18.40 -11.86 -15.32
C LYS A 154 -18.10 -11.23 -16.67
N SER A 155 -16.89 -10.73 -16.91
CA SER A 155 -16.55 -10.01 -18.14
C SER A 155 -15.04 -9.98 -18.38
N GLU A 156 -14.66 -9.90 -19.65
CA GLU A 156 -13.32 -9.49 -20.08
C GLU A 156 -13.43 -8.06 -20.60
N ALA A 157 -12.51 -7.21 -20.19
CA ALA A 157 -12.43 -5.83 -20.68
C ALA A 157 -10.97 -5.48 -20.96
N GLU A 158 -10.73 -4.82 -22.07
CA GLU A 158 -9.44 -4.18 -22.31
C GLU A 158 -9.33 -2.90 -21.50
N VAL A 159 -8.22 -2.73 -20.83
CA VAL A 159 -7.93 -1.57 -19.98
C VAL A 159 -6.57 -1.02 -20.37
N ASP A 160 -6.50 0.27 -20.64
CA ASP A 160 -5.24 0.97 -20.82
C ASP A 160 -4.61 1.26 -19.45
N LEU A 161 -3.37 0.80 -19.26
CA LEU A 161 -2.65 0.98 -18.01
C LEU A 161 -2.03 2.38 -17.86
N LEU A 162 -1.64 3.04 -18.96
CA LEU A 162 -0.88 4.28 -18.92
C LEU A 162 -1.54 5.41 -18.12
N PRO A 163 -2.87 5.64 -18.20
CA PRO A 163 -3.52 6.67 -17.38
C PRO A 163 -3.44 6.42 -15.87
N MET A 164 -3.23 5.16 -15.47
CA MET A 164 -3.15 4.72 -14.07
C MET A 164 -1.71 4.62 -13.56
N ILE A 165 -0.71 4.86 -14.40
CA ILE A 165 0.72 4.93 -14.05
C ILE A 165 1.09 6.40 -13.92
N TYR A 166 1.13 6.93 -12.72
CA TYR A 166 1.44 8.33 -12.46
C TYR A 166 2.93 8.61 -12.59
N GLU A 167 3.76 7.67 -12.12
CA GLU A 167 5.22 7.73 -12.23
C GLU A 167 5.79 6.32 -12.46
N LEU A 168 6.82 6.23 -13.30
CA LEU A 168 7.56 5.01 -13.58
C LEU A 168 8.99 5.39 -13.92
N ARG A 169 9.96 4.96 -13.11
CA ARG A 169 11.38 5.31 -13.26
C ARG A 169 12.26 4.28 -12.54
N PRO A 170 13.58 4.27 -12.77
CA PRO A 170 14.50 3.59 -11.87
C PRO A 170 14.34 4.09 -10.43
N ASP A 171 14.48 3.20 -9.46
CA ASP A 171 14.45 3.57 -8.04
C ASP A 171 15.80 4.23 -7.67
N GLU A 172 15.75 5.35 -6.92
CA GLU A 172 16.94 6.11 -6.55
C GLU A 172 17.68 5.50 -5.34
N THR A 173 17.01 4.60 -4.63
CA THR A 173 17.52 4.04 -3.36
C THR A 173 18.04 2.61 -3.51
N CYS A 174 17.80 1.99 -4.65
CA CYS A 174 18.15 0.58 -4.88
C CYS A 174 18.49 0.37 -6.35
N ASP A 175 19.71 -0.05 -6.62
CA ASP A 175 20.16 -0.42 -7.97
C ASP A 175 19.28 -1.54 -8.54
N ASP A 176 19.04 -1.52 -9.85
CA ASP A 176 18.23 -2.50 -10.56
C ASP A 176 16.80 -2.66 -10.00
N ALA A 177 16.27 -1.62 -9.40
CA ALA A 177 14.89 -1.57 -8.94
C ALA A 177 14.06 -0.56 -9.74
N ILE A 178 12.77 -0.83 -9.84
CA ILE A 178 11.80 0.03 -10.52
C ILE A 178 10.92 0.68 -9.48
N PHE A 179 10.86 2.01 -9.50
CA PHE A 179 9.89 2.79 -8.75
C PHE A 179 8.63 2.99 -9.59
N MET A 180 7.46 2.82 -8.96
CA MET A 180 6.16 3.07 -9.58
C MET A 180 5.26 3.84 -8.61
N ARG A 181 4.63 4.93 -9.09
CA ARG A 181 3.42 5.50 -8.46
C ARG A 181 2.23 5.12 -9.29
N LEU A 182 1.31 4.37 -8.70
CA LEU A 182 0.17 3.77 -9.39
C LEU A 182 -1.15 4.22 -8.75
N ALA A 183 -2.21 4.26 -9.57
CA ALA A 183 -3.57 4.41 -9.06
C ALA A 183 -3.88 3.29 -8.05
N SER A 184 -4.31 3.66 -6.86
CA SER A 184 -4.66 2.73 -5.78
C SER A 184 -5.87 3.27 -5.02
N GLY A 185 -7.00 2.59 -5.11
CA GLY A 185 -8.22 3.03 -4.44
C GLY A 185 -9.44 2.25 -4.88
N SER A 186 -10.60 2.69 -4.41
CA SER A 186 -11.88 2.04 -4.71
C SER A 186 -12.38 2.30 -6.13
N VAL A 187 -12.01 3.44 -6.73
CA VAL A 187 -12.44 3.84 -8.07
C VAL A 187 -11.54 3.22 -9.14
N GLN A 188 -10.23 3.36 -8.94
CA GLN A 188 -9.21 2.79 -9.82
C GLN A 188 -8.14 2.10 -8.99
N ASN A 189 -7.71 0.94 -9.44
CA ASN A 189 -6.63 0.21 -8.78
C ASN A 189 -5.82 -0.55 -9.82
N LEU A 190 -4.52 -0.23 -9.89
CA LEU A 190 -3.55 -0.89 -10.74
C LEU A 190 -2.54 -1.63 -9.87
N LYS A 191 -2.42 -2.94 -10.10
CA LYS A 191 -1.42 -3.76 -9.39
C LYS A 191 -0.06 -3.63 -10.06
N PRO A 192 1.03 -3.50 -9.30
CA PRO A 192 2.38 -3.43 -9.88
C PRO A 192 2.77 -4.66 -10.69
N GLU A 193 2.27 -5.86 -10.32
CA GLU A 193 2.51 -7.08 -11.09
C GLU A 193 2.02 -6.93 -12.53
N LEU A 194 0.84 -6.33 -12.73
CA LEU A 194 0.26 -6.17 -14.06
C LEU A 194 1.07 -5.19 -14.94
N VAL A 195 1.68 -4.17 -14.32
CA VAL A 195 2.58 -3.25 -15.02
C VAL A 195 3.85 -3.98 -15.46
N MET A 196 4.42 -4.81 -14.58
CA MET A 196 5.60 -5.62 -14.92
C MET A 196 5.31 -6.64 -16.01
N GLU A 197 4.20 -7.36 -15.93
CA GLU A 197 3.76 -8.27 -16.98
C GLU A 197 3.65 -7.57 -18.34
N ALA A 198 3.00 -6.40 -18.37
CA ALA A 198 2.87 -5.60 -19.58
C ALA A 198 4.23 -5.11 -20.13
N LEU A 199 5.15 -4.70 -19.24
CA LEU A 199 6.52 -4.33 -19.61
C LEU A 199 7.27 -5.50 -20.26
N TYR A 200 7.22 -6.69 -19.65
CA TYR A 200 7.84 -7.90 -20.22
C TYR A 200 7.25 -8.25 -21.59
N HIS A 201 5.92 -8.30 -21.68
CA HIS A 201 5.23 -8.62 -22.95
C HIS A 201 5.55 -7.61 -24.05
N SER A 202 5.73 -6.32 -23.72
CA SER A 202 6.10 -5.29 -24.72
C SER A 202 7.46 -5.53 -25.36
N LEU A 203 8.31 -6.32 -24.72
CA LEU A 203 9.65 -6.74 -25.19
C LEU A 203 9.69 -8.19 -25.69
N GLY A 204 8.53 -8.85 -25.79
CA GLY A 204 8.43 -10.24 -26.19
C GLY A 204 8.96 -11.23 -25.14
N LEU A 205 9.00 -10.82 -23.88
CA LEU A 205 9.42 -11.63 -22.74
C LEU A 205 8.22 -12.11 -21.93
N GLU A 206 8.39 -13.21 -21.21
CA GLU A 206 7.41 -13.73 -20.25
C GLU A 206 8.06 -13.74 -18.85
N PRO A 207 7.45 -13.11 -17.83
CA PRO A 207 7.96 -13.21 -16.48
C PRO A 207 7.72 -14.61 -15.91
N ALA A 208 8.68 -15.15 -15.19
CA ALA A 208 8.46 -16.40 -14.48
C ALA A 208 7.54 -16.22 -13.26
N ALA A 209 6.97 -17.31 -12.78
CA ALA A 209 6.14 -17.26 -11.60
C ALA A 209 6.95 -16.75 -10.39
N PHE A 210 6.41 -15.74 -9.70
CA PHE A 210 7.04 -15.14 -8.52
C PHE A 210 8.37 -14.41 -8.79
N ASP A 211 8.65 -13.95 -10.00
CA ASP A 211 9.85 -13.19 -10.33
C ASP A 211 10.01 -11.92 -9.48
N PHE A 212 8.90 -11.27 -9.16
CA PHE A 212 8.94 -9.95 -8.56
C PHE A 212 8.90 -10.01 -7.04
N GLN A 213 9.75 -9.19 -6.41
CA GLN A 213 9.62 -8.78 -5.02
C GLN A 213 9.09 -7.35 -5.01
N ILE A 214 7.91 -7.16 -4.42
CA ILE A 214 7.20 -5.89 -4.41
C ILE A 214 7.17 -5.35 -3.00
N HIS A 215 7.56 -4.10 -2.86
CA HIS A 215 7.52 -3.36 -1.62
C HIS A 215 6.70 -2.08 -1.80
N ARG A 216 5.70 -1.85 -0.94
CA ARG A 216 4.92 -0.61 -0.94
C ARG A 216 5.55 0.39 -0.01
N TYR A 217 5.96 1.54 -0.56
CA TYR A 217 6.54 2.60 0.23
C TYR A 217 5.49 3.42 0.98
N GLU A 218 4.41 3.82 0.27
CA GLU A 218 3.46 4.78 0.80
C GLU A 218 2.09 4.66 0.15
N LEU A 219 1.06 5.15 0.87
CA LEU A 219 -0.29 5.37 0.38
C LEU A 219 -0.64 6.86 0.45
N TYR A 220 -1.28 7.35 -0.61
CA TYR A 220 -1.62 8.75 -0.77
C TYR A 220 -3.11 8.98 -0.96
N ALA A 221 -3.57 10.13 -0.49
CA ALA A 221 -4.82 10.74 -0.92
C ALA A 221 -4.53 11.86 -1.94
N GLU A 222 -5.52 12.23 -2.74
CA GLU A 222 -5.48 13.48 -3.49
C GLU A 222 -5.85 14.66 -2.59
N THR A 223 -5.13 15.79 -2.72
CA THR A 223 -5.46 17.02 -2.01
C THR A 223 -6.77 17.63 -2.51
N GLU A 224 -7.03 17.53 -3.81
CA GLU A 224 -8.26 17.91 -4.49
C GLU A 224 -8.57 16.86 -5.55
N GLU A 225 -9.83 16.52 -5.73
CA GLU A 225 -10.28 15.47 -6.66
C GLU A 225 -9.81 15.74 -8.09
N GLY A 226 -9.10 14.80 -8.69
CA GLY A 226 -8.56 14.89 -10.05
C GLY A 226 -7.30 15.75 -10.20
N SER A 227 -6.76 16.33 -9.12
CA SER A 227 -5.60 17.21 -9.20
C SER A 227 -4.28 16.49 -9.45
N LYS A 228 -4.23 15.19 -9.13
CA LYS A 228 -2.98 14.38 -9.07
C LYS A 228 -1.90 15.00 -8.17
N ASN A 229 -2.31 15.80 -7.20
CA ASN A 229 -1.46 16.29 -6.12
C ASN A 229 -1.62 15.37 -4.91
N TRP A 230 -0.55 14.76 -4.49
CA TRP A 230 -0.55 13.69 -3.51
C TRP A 230 -0.15 14.19 -2.13
N ILE A 231 -0.87 13.73 -1.10
CA ILE A 231 -0.52 13.90 0.31
C ILE A 231 -0.46 12.52 0.95
N ALA A 232 0.61 12.23 1.70
CA ALA A 232 0.69 10.97 2.43
C ALA A 232 -0.45 10.89 3.47
N LEU A 233 -1.00 9.71 3.67
CA LEU A 233 -2.15 9.57 4.56
C LEU A 233 -1.85 10.01 6.00
N GLU A 234 -0.60 9.88 6.47
CA GLU A 234 -0.19 10.33 7.81
C GLU A 234 -0.19 11.86 7.95
N ASP A 235 0.08 12.60 6.87
CA ASP A 235 0.14 14.06 6.88
C ASP A 235 -1.25 14.72 6.92
N MET A 236 -2.31 13.93 6.89
CA MET A 236 -3.68 14.39 7.07
C MET A 236 -4.12 14.45 8.53
N GLY A 237 -3.27 14.06 9.46
CA GLY A 237 -3.47 14.11 10.90
C GLY A 237 -2.34 14.85 11.59
N GLU A 238 -2.52 15.11 12.89
CA GLU A 238 -1.58 15.86 13.72
C GLU A 238 -0.94 14.95 14.77
N ASP A 239 0.30 15.28 15.14
CA ASP A 239 1.01 14.71 16.29
C ASP A 239 0.54 15.43 17.56
N GLN A 240 0.12 14.71 18.58
CA GLN A 240 -0.40 15.26 19.83
C GLN A 240 0.17 14.52 21.05
#